data_8abca79e8500c599a4800aa067c59366
#
_entry.id   8abca79e8500c599a4800aa067c59366
#
_cell.length_a   1.000
_cell.length_b   1.000
_cell.length_c   1.000
_cell.angle_alpha   90.00
_cell.angle_beta   90.00
_cell.angle_gamma   90.00
#
_symmetry.space_group_name_H-M   'P 1'
#
loop_
_entity.id
_entity.type
_entity.pdbx_description
1 polymer ?
#
loop_
_entity_poly.entity_id
_entity_poly.type
_entity_poly.pdbx_seq_one_letter_code
_entity_poly.pdbx_strand_id
1 'polypeptide(L)'
;MPRASTDASAALLFLLTGFLSLQPLSTDLYLASLPALREHFAASVSSVQLTLSAFLAGFALSQLIAGPLSDRFGRRPVAIGGCVLYVGASLAGMAAPSLAVLIGARVLQAIAVCCTVVCARAIVRDLIEAEAGARV
;
A
#
# COMPACT_ATOMS: atom_id res chain seq x y z
N MET A 1 18.96 -15.08 -28.80
CA MET A 1 18.54 -13.72 -28.32
C MET A 1 17.67 -13.85 -27.08
N PRO A 2 18.21 -14.00 -25.85
CA PRO A 2 17.39 -14.16 -24.63
C PRO A 2 17.48 -12.98 -23.63
N ARG A 3 18.13 -11.85 -23.95
CA ARG A 3 18.33 -10.75 -23.00
C ARG A 3 17.08 -9.91 -22.70
N ALA A 4 16.20 -9.68 -23.68
CA ALA A 4 15.02 -8.85 -23.49
C ALA A 4 13.97 -9.45 -22.52
N SER A 5 13.87 -10.77 -22.42
CA SER A 5 12.95 -11.45 -21.50
C SER A 5 13.44 -11.40 -20.05
N THR A 6 14.74 -11.43 -19.84
CA THR A 6 15.37 -11.38 -18.51
C THR A 6 15.25 -9.98 -17.89
N ASP A 7 15.44 -8.94 -18.71
CA ASP A 7 15.36 -7.54 -18.25
C ASP A 7 13.89 -7.15 -17.91
N ALA A 8 12.92 -7.62 -18.69
CA ALA A 8 11.50 -7.43 -18.39
C ALA A 8 11.07 -8.15 -17.11
N SER A 9 11.60 -9.35 -16.87
CA SER A 9 11.34 -10.10 -15.65
C SER A 9 11.96 -9.41 -14.42
N ALA A 10 13.19 -8.88 -14.55
CA ALA A 10 13.85 -8.14 -13.48
C ALA A 10 13.08 -6.85 -13.13
N ALA A 11 12.68 -6.06 -14.12
CA ALA A 11 11.88 -4.86 -13.91
C ALA A 11 10.55 -5.16 -13.22
N LEU A 12 9.88 -6.24 -13.58
CA LEU A 12 8.65 -6.69 -12.95
C LEU A 12 8.88 -7.07 -11.49
N LEU A 13 9.94 -7.80 -11.19
CA LEU A 13 10.31 -8.17 -9.82
C LEU A 13 10.61 -6.95 -8.96
N PHE A 14 11.32 -5.95 -9.49
CA PHE A 14 11.56 -4.68 -8.80
C PHE A 14 10.27 -3.94 -8.49
N LEU A 15 9.34 -3.84 -9.44
CA LEU A 15 8.04 -3.22 -9.22
C LEU A 15 7.21 -3.94 -8.16
N LEU A 16 7.15 -5.28 -8.22
CA LEU A 16 6.40 -6.08 -7.25
C LEU A 16 7.00 -5.98 -5.85
N THR A 17 8.34 -6.02 -5.74
CA THR A 17 9.03 -5.81 -4.47
C THR A 17 8.76 -4.41 -3.92
N GLY A 18 8.79 -3.38 -4.76
CA GLY A 18 8.44 -2.02 -4.39
C GLY A 18 7.02 -1.92 -3.82
N PHE A 19 6.03 -2.54 -4.46
CA PHE A 19 4.66 -2.56 -3.96
C PHE A 19 4.52 -3.29 -2.62
N LEU A 20 5.21 -4.42 -2.45
CA LEU A 20 5.20 -5.17 -1.19
C LEU A 20 5.89 -4.42 -0.05
N SER A 21 6.88 -3.58 -0.36
CA SER A 21 7.61 -2.78 0.62
C SER A 21 6.85 -1.51 1.05
N LEU A 22 5.83 -1.07 0.30
CA LEU A 22 5.07 0.14 0.63
C LEU A 22 4.44 0.08 2.03
N GLN A 23 3.89 -1.06 2.41
CA GLN A 23 3.20 -1.20 3.69
C GLN A 23 4.15 -1.12 4.89
N PRO A 24 5.23 -1.93 5.00
CA PRO A 24 6.17 -1.79 6.11
C PRO A 24 6.86 -0.43 6.11
N LEU A 25 7.27 0.09 4.96
CA LEU A 25 7.92 1.38 4.86
C LEU A 25 7.00 2.52 5.35
N SER A 26 5.73 2.50 4.95
CA SER A 26 4.73 3.48 5.40
C SER A 26 4.50 3.42 6.91
N THR A 27 4.59 2.24 7.52
CA THR A 27 4.41 2.05 8.95
C THR A 27 5.65 2.49 9.72
N ASP A 28 6.84 2.06 9.32
CA ASP A 28 8.09 2.27 10.05
C ASP A 28 8.52 3.75 10.02
N LEU A 29 8.43 4.39 8.86
CA LEU A 29 8.71 5.83 8.72
C LEU A 29 7.72 6.67 9.55
N TYR A 30 6.48 6.23 9.63
CA TYR A 30 5.48 6.92 10.42
C TYR A 30 5.72 6.77 11.93
N LEU A 31 6.12 5.58 12.39
CA LEU A 31 6.48 5.38 13.79
C LEU A 31 7.58 6.35 14.25
N ALA A 32 8.58 6.58 13.40
CA ALA A 32 9.63 7.55 13.67
C ALA A 32 9.12 9.00 13.77
N SER A 33 8.01 9.31 13.10
CA SER A 33 7.40 10.65 13.07
C SER A 33 6.43 10.92 14.24
N LEU A 34 6.03 9.91 15.01
CA LEU A 34 5.05 10.05 16.10
C LEU A 34 5.40 11.15 17.13
N PRO A 35 6.66 11.30 17.61
CA PRO A 35 7.02 12.37 18.53
C PRO A 35 6.79 13.76 17.95
N ALA A 36 7.19 13.98 16.70
CA ALA A 36 7.02 15.26 16.02
C ALA A 36 5.53 15.59 15.77
N LEU A 37 4.71 14.59 15.43
CA LEU A 37 3.26 14.77 15.29
C LEU A 37 2.58 15.14 16.61
N ARG A 38 3.05 14.56 17.71
CA ARG A 38 2.54 14.90 19.03
C ARG A 38 2.78 16.38 19.37
N GLU A 39 3.99 16.87 19.11
CA GLU A 39 4.34 18.28 19.33
C GLU A 39 3.56 19.21 18.39
N HIS A 40 3.50 18.87 17.10
CA HIS A 40 2.84 19.68 16.08
C HIS A 40 1.33 19.87 16.35
N PHE A 41 0.62 18.80 16.75
CA PHE A 41 -0.82 18.85 17.03
C PHE A 41 -1.15 19.11 18.51
N ALA A 42 -0.15 19.31 19.37
CA ALA A 42 -0.32 19.42 20.84
C ALA A 42 -1.22 18.30 21.40
N ALA A 43 -1.07 17.08 20.88
CA ALA A 43 -1.97 15.96 21.13
C ALA A 43 -1.38 14.97 22.15
N SER A 44 -2.26 14.19 22.80
CA SER A 44 -1.82 13.11 23.67
C SER A 44 -1.17 11.96 22.88
N VAL A 45 -0.34 11.16 23.55
CA VAL A 45 0.28 9.96 22.95
C VAL A 45 -0.79 9.02 22.39
N SER A 46 -1.86 8.79 23.12
CA SER A 46 -2.97 7.92 22.69
C SER A 46 -3.68 8.45 21.44
N SER A 47 -3.87 9.77 21.33
CA SER A 47 -4.51 10.38 20.16
C SER A 47 -3.65 10.24 18.90
N VAL A 48 -2.32 10.36 19.03
CA VAL A 48 -1.41 10.17 17.89
C VAL A 48 -1.31 8.69 17.53
N GLN A 49 -1.32 7.78 18.51
CA GLN A 49 -1.36 6.34 18.23
C GLN A 49 -2.63 5.88 17.50
N LEU A 50 -3.76 6.57 17.68
CA LEU A 50 -4.98 6.29 16.92
C LEU A 50 -4.78 6.42 15.41
N THR A 51 -3.90 7.29 14.94
CA THR A 51 -3.59 7.43 13.51
C THR A 51 -2.97 6.16 12.94
N LEU A 52 -2.08 5.50 13.70
CA LEU A 52 -1.48 4.23 13.32
C LEU A 52 -2.50 3.09 13.40
N SER A 53 -3.29 3.03 14.47
CA SER A 53 -4.35 2.04 14.64
C SER A 53 -5.39 2.14 13.53
N ALA A 54 -5.78 3.35 13.12
CA ALA A 54 -6.69 3.59 12.01
C ALA A 54 -6.12 3.10 10.68
N PHE A 55 -4.81 3.30 10.43
CA PHE A 55 -4.14 2.75 9.26
C PHE A 55 -4.18 1.21 9.27
N LEU A 56 -3.82 0.57 10.37
CA LEU A 56 -3.80 -0.89 10.47
C LEU A 56 -5.20 -1.50 10.33
N ALA A 57 -6.20 -0.90 10.99
CA ALA A 57 -7.60 -1.33 10.86
C ALA A 57 -8.12 -1.14 9.42
N GLY A 58 -7.86 0.01 8.81
CA GLY A 58 -8.22 0.29 7.42
C GLY A 58 -7.57 -0.70 6.45
N PHE A 59 -6.29 -1.02 6.66
CA PHE A 59 -5.58 -2.02 5.86
C PHE A 59 -6.20 -3.42 6.00
N ALA A 60 -6.46 -3.88 7.23
CA ALA A 60 -7.07 -5.19 7.49
C ALA A 60 -8.46 -5.32 6.87
N LEU A 61 -9.33 -4.32 7.04
CA LEU A 61 -10.66 -4.31 6.46
C LEU A 61 -10.64 -4.26 4.93
N SER A 62 -9.72 -3.49 4.36
CA SER A 62 -9.58 -3.37 2.91
C SER A 62 -9.16 -4.67 2.24
N GLN A 63 -8.46 -5.58 2.94
CA GLN A 63 -8.08 -6.88 2.38
C GLN A 63 -9.28 -7.73 1.97
N LEU A 64 -10.40 -7.60 2.66
CA LEU A 64 -11.63 -8.33 2.34
C LEU A 64 -12.24 -7.90 0.99
N ILE A 65 -11.99 -6.66 0.60
CA ILE A 65 -12.59 -6.03 -0.59
C ILE A 65 -11.59 -6.01 -1.76
N ALA A 66 -10.31 -5.80 -1.48
CA ALA A 66 -9.27 -5.62 -2.50
C ALA A 66 -9.09 -6.86 -3.38
N GLY A 67 -9.24 -8.08 -2.83
CA GLY A 67 -9.21 -9.33 -3.59
C GLY A 67 -10.29 -9.37 -4.68
N PRO A 68 -11.58 -9.42 -4.31
CA PRO A 68 -12.68 -9.41 -5.28
C PRO A 68 -12.65 -8.22 -6.24
N LEU A 69 -12.20 -7.05 -5.77
CA LEU A 69 -12.08 -5.86 -6.60
C LEU A 69 -11.04 -6.05 -7.70
N SER A 70 -9.86 -6.62 -7.36
CA SER A 70 -8.78 -6.88 -8.32
C SER A 70 -9.15 -7.97 -9.32
N ASP A 71 -9.96 -8.95 -8.91
CA ASP A 71 -10.43 -10.03 -9.79
C ASP A 71 -11.49 -9.51 -10.78
N ARG A 72 -12.37 -8.59 -10.33
CA ARG A 72 -13.45 -8.03 -11.16
C ARG A 72 -12.95 -6.98 -12.18
N PHE A 73 -12.11 -6.05 -11.75
CA PHE A 73 -11.67 -4.92 -12.58
C PHE A 73 -10.30 -5.16 -13.24
N GLY A 74 -9.63 -6.22 -12.87
CA GLY A 74 -8.28 -6.52 -13.31
C GLY A 74 -7.22 -5.92 -12.38
N ARG A 75 -6.05 -6.57 -12.33
CA ARG A 75 -4.97 -6.23 -11.37
C ARG A 75 -4.30 -4.90 -11.69
N ARG A 76 -4.08 -4.63 -12.98
CA ARG A 76 -3.36 -3.41 -13.41
C ARG A 76 -4.12 -2.11 -13.08
N PRO A 77 -5.41 -1.94 -13.43
CA PRO A 77 -6.13 -0.70 -13.10
C PRO A 77 -6.30 -0.52 -11.58
N VAL A 78 -6.52 -1.60 -10.82
CA VAL A 78 -6.65 -1.54 -9.36
C VAL A 78 -5.32 -1.13 -8.71
N ALA A 79 -4.19 -1.66 -9.16
CA ALA A 79 -2.87 -1.27 -8.68
C ALA A 79 -2.56 0.20 -8.99
N ILE A 80 -2.83 0.67 -10.21
CA ILE A 80 -2.63 2.08 -10.60
C ILE A 80 -3.53 2.99 -9.77
N GLY A 81 -4.81 2.65 -9.62
CA GLY A 81 -5.76 3.40 -8.79
C GLY A 81 -5.30 3.47 -7.32
N GLY A 82 -4.77 2.37 -6.79
CA GLY A 82 -4.14 2.33 -5.46
C GLY A 82 -2.96 3.30 -5.36
N CYS A 83 -2.05 3.32 -6.33
CA CYS A 83 -0.93 4.26 -6.33
C CYS A 83 -1.39 5.72 -6.37
N VAL A 84 -2.34 6.05 -7.22
CA VAL A 84 -2.88 7.42 -7.32
C VAL A 84 -3.55 7.83 -6.01
N LEU A 85 -4.37 6.94 -5.44
CA LEU A 85 -5.02 7.18 -4.15
C LEU A 85 -3.99 7.36 -3.02
N TYR A 86 -2.91 6.58 -3.03
CA TYR A 86 -1.84 6.69 -2.03
C TYR A 86 -1.15 8.04 -2.08
N VAL A 87 -0.80 8.51 -3.28
CA VAL A 87 -0.19 9.84 -3.47
C VAL A 87 -1.14 10.94 -3.01
N GLY A 88 -2.41 10.89 -3.42
CA GLY A 88 -3.42 11.87 -3.01
C GLY A 88 -3.64 11.89 -1.50
N ALA A 89 -3.76 10.73 -0.87
CA ALA A 89 -3.91 10.62 0.57
C ALA A 89 -2.66 11.08 1.34
N SER A 90 -1.46 10.86 0.77
CA SER A 90 -0.21 11.34 1.36
C SER A 90 -0.11 12.87 1.32
N LEU A 91 -0.50 13.48 0.21
CA LEU A 91 -0.56 14.94 0.09
C LEU A 91 -1.60 15.54 1.05
N ALA A 92 -2.78 14.91 1.16
CA ALA A 92 -3.80 15.32 2.13
C ALA A 92 -3.31 15.19 3.57
N GLY A 93 -2.58 14.12 3.89
CA GLY A 93 -1.95 13.93 5.21
C GLY A 93 -0.89 14.99 5.53
N MET A 94 -0.09 15.38 4.54
CA MET A 94 0.93 16.41 4.68
C MET A 94 0.30 17.80 4.93
N ALA A 95 -0.83 18.08 4.30
CA ALA A 95 -1.57 19.34 4.43
C ALA A 95 -2.63 19.29 5.55
N ALA A 96 -2.66 18.25 6.40
CA ALA A 96 -3.70 18.05 7.39
C ALA A 96 -3.72 19.16 8.46
N PRO A 97 -4.78 19.95 8.55
CA PRO A 97 -4.90 21.03 9.54
C PRO A 97 -5.25 20.51 10.95
N SER A 98 -5.64 19.26 11.07
CA SER A 98 -6.04 18.64 12.34
C SER A 98 -5.71 17.16 12.37
N LEU A 99 -5.63 16.59 13.58
CA LEU A 99 -5.40 15.17 13.79
C LEU A 99 -6.52 14.30 13.19
N ALA A 100 -7.76 14.78 13.19
CA ALA A 100 -8.89 14.08 12.60
C ALA A 100 -8.74 13.92 11.07
N VAL A 101 -8.30 14.98 10.39
CA VAL A 101 -8.01 14.92 8.94
C VAL A 101 -6.84 13.99 8.66
N LEU A 102 -5.81 14.01 9.51
CA LEU A 102 -4.68 13.08 9.41
C LEU A 102 -5.13 11.61 9.56
N ILE A 103 -6.01 11.32 10.52
CA ILE A 103 -6.58 9.97 10.70
C ILE A 103 -7.34 9.53 9.42
N GLY A 104 -8.16 10.41 8.85
CA GLY A 104 -8.86 10.14 7.59
C GLY A 104 -7.90 9.85 6.44
N ALA A 105 -6.85 10.66 6.29
CA ALA A 105 -5.80 10.44 5.29
C ALA A 105 -5.08 9.09 5.49
N ARG A 106 -4.85 8.67 6.74
CA ARG A 106 -4.26 7.36 7.08
C ARG A 106 -5.15 6.19 6.67
N VAL A 107 -6.45 6.30 6.87
CA VAL A 107 -7.39 5.26 6.39
C VAL A 107 -7.35 5.16 4.86
N LEU A 108 -7.35 6.28 4.14
CA LEU A 108 -7.24 6.29 2.67
C LEU A 108 -5.91 5.71 2.18
N GLN A 109 -4.79 6.03 2.85
CA GLN A 109 -3.49 5.44 2.57
C GLN A 109 -3.51 3.92 2.77
N ALA A 110 -4.16 3.44 3.83
CA ALA A 110 -4.30 2.02 4.13
C ALA A 110 -5.04 1.25 3.03
N ILE A 111 -6.17 1.81 2.56
CA ILE A 111 -6.94 1.26 1.43
C ILE A 111 -6.07 1.19 0.18
N ALA A 112 -5.38 2.28 -0.12
CA ALA A 112 -4.50 2.40 -1.29
C ALA A 112 -3.37 1.36 -1.29
N VAL A 113 -2.65 1.25 -0.17
CA VAL A 113 -1.56 0.27 0.00
C VAL A 113 -2.10 -1.15 -0.08
N CYS A 114 -3.27 -1.42 0.51
CA CYS A 114 -3.89 -2.74 0.44
C CYS A 114 -4.16 -3.15 -1.02
N CYS A 115 -4.71 -2.27 -1.85
CA CYS A 115 -4.95 -2.53 -3.26
C CYS A 115 -3.66 -2.89 -4.01
N THR A 116 -2.58 -2.14 -3.80
CA THR A 116 -1.29 -2.40 -4.45
C THR A 116 -0.66 -3.71 -4.00
N VAL A 117 -0.66 -3.99 -2.68
CA VAL A 117 -0.09 -5.21 -2.09
C VAL A 117 -0.85 -6.46 -2.53
N VAL A 118 -2.19 -6.42 -2.53
CA VAL A 118 -3.04 -7.55 -2.97
C VAL A 118 -2.80 -7.84 -4.46
N CYS A 119 -2.77 -6.81 -5.31
CA CYS A 119 -2.46 -6.96 -6.73
C CYS A 119 -1.05 -7.54 -6.95
N ALA A 120 -0.05 -7.05 -6.22
CA ALA A 120 1.32 -7.55 -6.33
C ALA A 120 1.42 -9.05 -5.96
N ARG A 121 0.82 -9.46 -4.84
CA ARG A 121 0.78 -10.86 -4.41
C ARG A 121 0.07 -11.76 -5.43
N ALA A 122 -1.03 -11.27 -6.00
CA ALA A 122 -1.78 -12.01 -7.01
C ALA A 122 -0.94 -12.20 -8.29
N ILE A 123 -0.22 -11.18 -8.75
CA ILE A 123 0.66 -11.26 -9.92
C ILE A 123 1.82 -12.24 -9.66
N VAL A 124 2.44 -12.19 -8.48
CA VAL A 124 3.52 -13.15 -8.11
C VAL A 124 3.01 -14.59 -8.15
N ARG A 125 1.83 -14.84 -7.58
CA ARG A 125 1.21 -16.17 -7.60
C ARG A 125 1.00 -16.68 -9.01
N ASP A 126 0.44 -15.85 -9.91
CA ASP A 126 0.17 -16.25 -11.29
C ASP A 126 1.45 -16.54 -12.07
N LEU A 127 2.53 -15.79 -11.81
CA LEU A 127 3.82 -16.05 -12.43
C LEU A 127 4.39 -17.41 -12.01
N ILE A 128 4.29 -17.75 -10.72
CA ILE A 128 4.77 -19.03 -10.19
C ILE A 128 3.94 -20.19 -10.76
N GLU A 129 2.62 -20.06 -10.81
CA GLU A 129 1.74 -21.07 -11.38
C GLU A 129 1.98 -21.29 -12.88
N ALA A 130 2.21 -20.20 -13.64
CA ALA A 130 2.54 -20.29 -15.05
C ALA A 130 3.89 -21.00 -15.32
N GLU A 131 4.92 -20.75 -14.49
CA GLU A 131 6.20 -21.45 -14.60
C GLU A 131 6.10 -22.93 -14.22
N ALA A 132 5.30 -23.26 -13.19
CA ALA A 132 5.06 -24.64 -12.79
C ALA A 132 4.31 -25.44 -13.89
N GLY A 133 3.31 -24.82 -14.53
CA GLY A 133 2.58 -25.45 -15.64
C GLY A 133 3.39 -25.64 -16.92
N ALA A 134 4.41 -24.82 -17.13
CA ALA A 134 5.31 -24.95 -18.29
C ALA A 134 6.36 -26.09 -18.17
N ARG A 135 6.50 -26.67 -16.97
CA ARG A 135 7.44 -27.76 -16.68
C ARG A 135 6.82 -29.17 -16.70
N VAL A 136 5.52 -29.28 -16.94
CA VAL A 136 4.76 -30.53 -17.10
C VAL A 136 4.50 -30.78 -18.59
#